data_c2ced092f80b6d014c1094e8dc56e55f
#
_entry.id   c2ced092f80b6d014c1094e8dc56e55f
#
_cell.length_a   1.000
_cell.length_b   1.000
_cell.length_c   1.000
_cell.angle_alpha   90.00
_cell.angle_beta   90.00
_cell.angle_gamma   90.00
#
_symmetry.space_group_name_H-M   'P 1'
#
loop_
_entity.id
_entity.type
_entity.pdbx_description
1 polymer ?
#
loop_
_entity_poly.entity_id
_entity_poly.type
_entity_poly.pdbx_seq_one_letter_code
_entity_poly.pdbx_strand_id
1 'polypeptide(L)'
;MIRTILQQYRDESAFNRDLGDRFERLIRAYLKLDPQYVALFSDVWMWKDWPEREAYGYKAPDTGIDLVAKLRDDEGFCAIQCKFYETPIPLGDLGNFFTLSGKGGFTQRLIVATANLSKHAADALENQTIPVEMMTLEDLDASPIDWSQFSLDKPDQLRKLPKKDPREHQREALVNVTKGFKSSNRGKLIMACGTGKTYTSLIVAEEMVKPGQTILFLVPSIALLSQTLRAWTADASVPLRCFAVCSDSKASRNEEDMRIYELAYPATTNATKLAKSLTETKDDSAVTVIFSTYQSIEVVHQAQQKTGIEFDLVVCDEAHRTAGYTAPGDDPSAFVRVHDNTFIKGKKRLYMTATPRIYAEASKSKAEESNVQVFSMDDVATFGPEFHRLRFDEAVKRDLLSDYKVLVIAVDELHVSQVLNQRIADSGDELKLDDAVKIVGCWNGLGVNFHAKVTHHFHLKLTHPDA
;
A
#
# COMPACT_ATOMS: atom_id res chain seq x y z
N MET A 1 -3.89 4.59 -19.70
CA MET A 1 -5.02 4.16 -20.58
C MET A 1 -6.35 4.74 -20.14
N ILE A 2 -6.71 4.72 -18.85
CA ILE A 2 -7.94 5.35 -18.34
C ILE A 2 -8.05 6.83 -18.71
N ARG A 3 -6.96 7.59 -18.68
CA ARG A 3 -6.92 9.02 -19.06
C ARG A 3 -7.40 9.26 -20.50
N THR A 4 -7.08 8.38 -21.43
CA THR A 4 -7.54 8.45 -22.82
C THR A 4 -9.06 8.23 -22.91
N ILE A 5 -9.60 7.28 -22.15
CA ILE A 5 -11.04 7.01 -22.05
C ILE A 5 -11.77 8.23 -21.50
N LEU A 6 -11.25 8.83 -20.44
CA LEU A 6 -11.86 10.02 -19.83
C LEU A 6 -11.79 11.23 -20.76
N GLN A 7 -10.74 11.34 -21.58
CA GLN A 7 -10.68 12.37 -22.63
C GLN A 7 -11.75 12.15 -23.69
N GLN A 8 -11.97 10.91 -24.14
CA GLN A 8 -13.08 10.59 -25.06
C GLN A 8 -14.44 10.94 -24.46
N TYR A 9 -14.65 10.69 -23.16
CA TYR A 9 -15.88 11.13 -22.48
C TYR A 9 -16.08 12.65 -22.58
N ARG A 10 -15.01 13.44 -22.42
CA ARG A 10 -15.08 14.91 -22.57
C ARG A 10 -15.41 15.33 -23.98
N ASP A 11 -14.76 14.71 -24.96
CA ASP A 11 -14.89 15.09 -26.38
C ASP A 11 -16.28 14.73 -26.93
N GLU A 12 -16.92 13.67 -26.44
CA GLU A 12 -18.21 13.18 -26.91
C GLU A 12 -19.41 13.69 -26.09
N SER A 13 -19.17 14.23 -24.89
CA SER A 13 -20.26 14.70 -24.01
C SER A 13 -20.71 16.10 -24.40
N ALA A 14 -21.99 16.25 -24.69
CA ALA A 14 -22.60 17.53 -25.01
C ALA A 14 -22.78 18.46 -23.81
N PHE A 15 -22.85 17.90 -22.58
CA PHE A 15 -23.09 18.62 -21.34
C PHE A 15 -22.38 17.96 -20.16
N ASN A 16 -21.94 18.76 -19.18
CA ASN A 16 -21.28 18.30 -17.96
C ASN A 16 -22.07 17.26 -17.16
N ARG A 17 -23.41 17.30 -17.22
CA ARG A 17 -24.27 16.34 -16.54
C ARG A 17 -24.18 14.93 -17.16
N ASP A 18 -24.18 14.83 -18.49
CA ASP A 18 -24.00 13.55 -19.21
C ASP A 18 -22.63 12.93 -18.87
N LEU A 19 -21.62 13.79 -18.74
CA LEU A 19 -20.27 13.38 -18.36
C LEU A 19 -20.22 12.77 -16.94
N GLY A 20 -20.91 13.40 -15.98
CA GLY A 20 -21.06 12.89 -14.61
C GLY A 20 -21.77 11.53 -14.59
N ASP A 21 -22.93 11.44 -15.22
CA ASP A 21 -23.73 10.21 -15.28
C ASP A 21 -22.94 9.03 -15.90
N ARG A 22 -22.14 9.28 -16.93
CA ARG A 22 -21.28 8.25 -17.55
C ARG A 22 -20.17 7.80 -16.61
N PHE A 23 -19.55 8.75 -15.91
CA PHE A 23 -18.48 8.45 -14.96
C PHE A 23 -19.01 7.64 -13.76
N GLU A 24 -20.16 8.01 -13.20
CA GLU A 24 -20.81 7.26 -12.12
C GLU A 24 -21.10 5.81 -12.53
N ARG A 25 -21.63 5.59 -13.74
CA ARG A 25 -21.90 4.24 -14.28
C ARG A 25 -20.60 3.44 -14.46
N LEU A 26 -19.53 4.08 -14.96
CA LEU A 26 -18.21 3.47 -15.07
C LEU A 26 -17.69 3.03 -13.68
N ILE A 27 -17.76 3.92 -12.69
CA ILE A 27 -17.30 3.61 -11.33
C ILE A 27 -18.13 2.49 -10.70
N ARG A 28 -19.45 2.49 -10.88
CA ARG A 28 -20.29 1.37 -10.43
C ARG A 28 -19.84 0.03 -11.03
N ALA A 29 -19.61 -0.02 -12.33
CA ALA A 29 -19.15 -1.22 -13.02
C ALA A 29 -17.76 -1.64 -12.52
N TYR A 30 -16.88 -0.68 -12.33
CA TYR A 30 -15.55 -0.90 -11.76
C TYR A 30 -15.62 -1.53 -10.37
N LEU A 31 -16.37 -0.95 -9.43
CA LEU A 31 -16.50 -1.44 -8.06
C LEU A 31 -17.13 -2.85 -7.99
N LYS A 32 -17.97 -3.22 -8.96
CA LYS A 32 -18.56 -4.57 -9.08
C LYS A 32 -17.59 -5.59 -9.70
N LEU A 33 -16.49 -5.17 -10.30
CA LEU A 33 -15.60 -6.05 -11.04
C LEU A 33 -14.21 -6.17 -10.41
N ASP A 34 -13.66 -5.07 -9.89
CA ASP A 34 -12.32 -5.05 -9.29
C ASP A 34 -12.28 -5.96 -8.05
N PRO A 35 -11.34 -6.93 -7.98
CA PRO A 35 -11.29 -7.92 -6.90
C PRO A 35 -11.17 -7.33 -5.50
N GLN A 36 -10.50 -6.19 -5.33
CA GLN A 36 -10.37 -5.48 -4.07
C GLN A 36 -11.74 -5.05 -3.54
N TYR A 37 -12.59 -4.49 -4.41
CA TYR A 37 -13.92 -4.00 -4.04
C TYR A 37 -14.97 -5.10 -4.01
N VAL A 38 -14.83 -6.14 -4.84
CA VAL A 38 -15.66 -7.36 -4.75
C VAL A 38 -15.45 -8.07 -3.40
N ALA A 39 -14.22 -8.03 -2.86
CA ALA A 39 -13.95 -8.55 -1.51
C ALA A 39 -14.57 -7.67 -0.41
N LEU A 40 -14.69 -6.35 -0.64
CA LEU A 40 -15.18 -5.38 0.34
C LEU A 40 -16.71 -5.22 0.32
N PHE A 41 -17.30 -5.18 -0.88
CA PHE A 41 -18.72 -4.91 -1.10
C PHE A 41 -19.49 -6.15 -1.50
N SER A 42 -20.68 -6.34 -0.94
CA SER A 42 -21.61 -7.38 -1.38
C SER A 42 -22.44 -6.93 -2.58
N ASP A 43 -22.79 -5.65 -2.66
CA ASP A 43 -23.43 -5.03 -3.81
C ASP A 43 -23.11 -3.54 -3.91
N VAL A 44 -23.35 -2.95 -5.13
CA VAL A 44 -23.16 -1.52 -5.44
C VAL A 44 -24.31 -1.06 -6.32
N TRP A 45 -25.02 -0.03 -5.88
CA TRP A 45 -26.15 0.57 -6.57
C TRP A 45 -25.89 2.04 -6.95
N MET A 46 -26.54 2.51 -8.01
CA MET A 46 -26.75 3.94 -8.17
C MET A 46 -27.65 4.44 -7.03
N TRP A 47 -27.49 5.68 -6.60
CA TRP A 47 -28.31 6.26 -5.54
C TRP A 47 -29.82 6.01 -5.70
N LYS A 48 -30.34 6.24 -6.91
CA LYS A 48 -31.77 6.05 -7.22
C LYS A 48 -32.24 4.59 -7.09
N ASP A 49 -31.33 3.62 -7.26
CA ASP A 49 -31.62 2.18 -7.30
C ASP A 49 -31.33 1.48 -5.96
N TRP A 50 -30.85 2.22 -4.94
CA TRP A 50 -30.58 1.66 -3.62
C TRP A 50 -31.88 1.21 -2.93
N PRO A 51 -32.06 -0.12 -2.67
CA PRO A 51 -33.34 -0.67 -2.21
C PRO A 51 -33.77 -0.16 -0.83
N GLU A 52 -32.80 0.07 0.07
CA GLU A 52 -33.07 0.44 1.47
C GLU A 52 -33.15 1.96 1.68
N ARG A 53 -33.05 2.77 0.63
CA ARG A 53 -32.96 4.23 0.70
C ARG A 53 -34.08 4.86 1.53
N GLU A 54 -35.33 4.45 1.31
CA GLU A 54 -36.48 5.00 1.99
C GLU A 54 -36.57 4.56 3.45
N ALA A 55 -36.13 3.34 3.77
CA ALA A 55 -36.08 2.82 5.13
C ALA A 55 -35.12 3.64 6.01
N TYR A 56 -34.05 4.18 5.44
CA TYR A 56 -33.12 5.10 6.12
C TYR A 56 -33.57 6.56 6.05
N GLY A 57 -34.79 6.86 5.58
CA GLY A 57 -35.36 8.20 5.56
C GLY A 57 -34.85 9.13 4.46
N TYR A 58 -34.19 8.57 3.44
CA TYR A 58 -33.70 9.36 2.31
C TYR A 58 -34.77 9.49 1.21
N LYS A 59 -35.03 10.71 0.81
CA LYS A 59 -35.96 11.02 -0.30
C LYS A 59 -35.17 11.14 -1.61
N ALA A 60 -35.77 10.71 -2.74
CA ALA A 60 -35.29 11.14 -4.03
C ALA A 60 -35.65 12.63 -4.23
N PRO A 61 -34.83 13.45 -4.85
CA PRO A 61 -33.79 13.19 -5.84
C PRO A 61 -32.36 13.26 -5.28
N ASP A 62 -31.39 13.18 -6.21
CA ASP A 62 -29.97 13.30 -6.03
C ASP A 62 -29.57 14.47 -5.11
N THR A 63 -28.75 14.17 -4.11
CA THR A 63 -28.44 15.09 -3.02
C THR A 63 -26.93 15.10 -2.73
N GLY A 64 -26.07 14.55 -3.61
CA GLY A 64 -24.62 14.53 -3.48
C GLY A 64 -24.04 13.19 -3.04
N ILE A 65 -24.84 12.11 -3.05
CA ILE A 65 -24.38 10.72 -3.00
C ILE A 65 -24.76 10.10 -4.35
N ASP A 66 -23.78 9.64 -5.10
CA ASP A 66 -23.98 9.12 -6.46
C ASP A 66 -24.20 7.61 -6.47
N LEU A 67 -23.43 6.88 -5.63
CA LEU A 67 -23.54 5.43 -5.47
C LEU A 67 -23.61 5.05 -3.99
N VAL A 68 -24.17 3.88 -3.73
CA VAL A 68 -24.21 3.24 -2.42
C VAL A 68 -23.70 1.82 -2.55
N ALA A 69 -22.79 1.41 -1.66
CA ALA A 69 -22.31 0.03 -1.61
C ALA A 69 -22.59 -0.59 -0.25
N LYS A 70 -22.97 -1.86 -0.22
CA LYS A 70 -23.17 -2.63 1.02
C LYS A 70 -21.86 -3.33 1.42
N LEU A 71 -21.40 -3.07 2.62
CA LEU A 71 -20.20 -3.71 3.18
C LEU A 71 -20.48 -5.21 3.46
N ARG A 72 -19.47 -6.07 3.27
CA ARG A 72 -19.58 -7.51 3.59
C ARG A 72 -19.38 -7.80 5.07
N ASP A 73 -18.43 -7.11 5.68
CA ASP A 73 -17.97 -7.33 7.05
C ASP A 73 -18.50 -6.28 8.05
N ASP A 74 -19.51 -5.50 7.65
CA ASP A 74 -20.18 -4.48 8.46
C ASP A 74 -21.65 -4.44 8.07
N GLU A 75 -22.53 -4.15 9.01
CA GLU A 75 -23.97 -4.00 8.72
C GLU A 75 -24.29 -2.69 7.97
N GLY A 76 -23.30 -1.78 7.87
CA GLY A 76 -23.45 -0.46 7.26
C GLY A 76 -23.27 -0.44 5.75
N PHE A 77 -23.41 0.78 5.24
CA PHE A 77 -23.21 1.10 3.84
C PHE A 77 -22.04 2.07 3.66
N CYS A 78 -21.43 2.01 2.49
CA CYS A 78 -20.48 3.01 2.01
C CYS A 78 -21.22 4.01 1.12
N ALA A 79 -21.20 5.30 1.48
CA ALA A 79 -21.62 6.38 0.60
C ALA A 79 -20.49 6.71 -0.38
N ILE A 80 -20.81 6.85 -1.67
CA ILE A 80 -19.81 7.07 -2.72
C ILE A 80 -20.18 8.32 -3.50
N GLN A 81 -19.20 9.23 -3.68
CA GLN A 81 -19.33 10.40 -4.53
C GLN A 81 -18.30 10.37 -5.66
N CYS A 82 -18.76 10.61 -6.89
CA CYS A 82 -17.94 10.66 -8.09
C CYS A 82 -17.73 12.12 -8.52
N LYS A 83 -16.47 12.51 -8.74
CA LYS A 83 -16.09 13.88 -9.16
C LYS A 83 -15.24 13.85 -10.42
N PHE A 84 -15.85 14.21 -11.52
CA PHE A 84 -15.17 14.30 -12.81
C PHE A 84 -14.69 15.75 -13.05
N TYR A 85 -13.55 16.10 -12.46
CA TYR A 85 -13.00 17.45 -12.47
C TYR A 85 -11.61 17.49 -13.14
N GLU A 86 -11.25 18.66 -13.67
CA GLU A 86 -9.90 18.93 -14.20
C GLU A 86 -9.07 19.78 -13.24
N THR A 87 -9.72 20.54 -12.38
CA THR A 87 -9.11 21.41 -11.39
C THR A 87 -9.28 20.82 -9.99
N PRO A 88 -8.43 21.22 -9.03
CA PRO A 88 -8.54 20.75 -7.65
C PRO A 88 -9.95 20.97 -7.08
N ILE A 89 -10.50 19.93 -6.45
CA ILE A 89 -11.87 19.91 -5.90
C ILE A 89 -11.90 20.75 -4.62
N PRO A 90 -12.73 21.81 -4.55
CA PRO A 90 -12.87 22.62 -3.36
C PRO A 90 -13.73 21.93 -2.31
N LEU A 91 -13.53 22.27 -1.03
CA LEU A 91 -14.31 21.73 0.10
C LEU A 91 -15.83 21.94 -0.07
N GLY A 92 -16.24 23.07 -0.64
CA GLY A 92 -17.65 23.38 -0.85
C GLY A 92 -18.41 22.34 -1.69
N ASP A 93 -17.72 21.69 -2.62
CA ASP A 93 -18.30 20.66 -3.50
C ASP A 93 -18.49 19.30 -2.81
N LEU A 94 -17.97 19.14 -1.60
CA LEU A 94 -18.12 17.96 -0.75
C LEU A 94 -19.13 18.15 0.39
N GLY A 95 -19.62 19.38 0.62
CA GLY A 95 -20.45 19.72 1.77
C GLY A 95 -21.76 18.91 1.84
N ASN A 96 -22.48 18.78 0.74
CA ASN A 96 -23.70 18.00 0.67
C ASN A 96 -23.44 16.50 0.91
N PHE A 97 -22.35 15.97 0.36
CA PHE A 97 -21.93 14.59 0.56
C PHE A 97 -21.71 14.27 2.04
N PHE A 98 -20.93 15.10 2.74
CA PHE A 98 -20.69 14.93 4.18
C PHE A 98 -21.97 15.07 5.00
N THR A 99 -22.82 16.03 4.67
CA THR A 99 -24.10 16.27 5.38
C THR A 99 -25.02 15.08 5.28
N LEU A 100 -25.16 14.50 4.08
CA LEU A 100 -26.10 13.40 3.86
C LEU A 100 -25.56 12.07 4.31
N SER A 101 -24.30 11.76 4.01
CA SER A 101 -23.64 10.55 4.49
C SER A 101 -23.39 10.56 6.01
N GLY A 102 -23.55 11.69 6.67
CA GLY A 102 -23.54 11.80 8.14
C GLY A 102 -24.84 11.36 8.82
N LYS A 103 -25.94 11.16 8.06
CA LYS A 103 -27.17 10.57 8.57
C LYS A 103 -27.01 9.06 8.74
N GLY A 104 -27.95 8.40 9.42
CA GLY A 104 -27.85 6.97 9.72
C GLY A 104 -27.71 6.07 8.49
N GLY A 105 -27.08 4.90 8.69
CA GLY A 105 -26.91 3.86 7.67
C GLY A 105 -25.51 3.82 7.02
N PHE A 106 -24.78 4.92 6.96
CA PHE A 106 -23.43 4.93 6.41
C PHE A 106 -22.38 4.80 7.52
N THR A 107 -21.46 3.85 7.35
CA THR A 107 -20.32 3.60 8.23
C THR A 107 -18.99 3.85 7.53
N GLN A 108 -19.05 4.13 6.21
CA GLN A 108 -17.90 4.36 5.34
C GLN A 108 -18.23 5.39 4.27
N ARG A 109 -17.22 6.07 3.75
CA ARG A 109 -17.33 7.00 2.63
C ARG A 109 -16.22 6.77 1.64
N LEU A 110 -16.51 6.91 0.33
CA LEU A 110 -15.53 6.85 -0.75
C LEU A 110 -15.74 8.03 -1.69
N ILE A 111 -14.70 8.81 -1.92
CA ILE A 111 -14.67 9.84 -2.96
C ILE A 111 -13.86 9.30 -4.13
N VAL A 112 -14.46 9.25 -5.32
CA VAL A 112 -13.78 8.86 -6.56
C VAL A 112 -13.60 10.11 -7.41
N ALA A 113 -12.37 10.49 -7.68
CA ALA A 113 -12.07 11.77 -8.31
C ALA A 113 -11.03 11.68 -9.42
N THR A 114 -11.23 12.47 -10.48
CA THR A 114 -10.29 12.61 -11.60
C THR A 114 -9.26 13.73 -11.39
N ALA A 115 -9.44 14.55 -10.35
CA ALA A 115 -8.54 15.62 -9.95
C ALA A 115 -8.22 15.53 -8.45
N ASN A 116 -7.11 16.14 -8.05
CA ASN A 116 -6.71 16.21 -6.65
C ASN A 116 -7.69 17.08 -5.83
N LEU A 117 -7.66 16.92 -4.52
CA LEU A 117 -8.37 17.83 -3.61
C LEU A 117 -7.59 19.13 -3.43
N SER A 118 -8.32 20.24 -3.20
CA SER A 118 -7.69 21.44 -2.67
C SER A 118 -7.16 21.16 -1.25
N LYS A 119 -6.18 21.93 -0.77
CA LYS A 119 -5.61 21.75 0.56
C LYS A 119 -6.70 21.71 1.67
N HIS A 120 -7.64 22.65 1.63
CA HIS A 120 -8.74 22.70 2.62
C HIS A 120 -9.68 21.48 2.52
N ALA A 121 -9.90 20.94 1.33
CA ALA A 121 -10.69 19.72 1.15
C ALA A 121 -9.94 18.50 1.69
N ALA A 122 -8.64 18.39 1.43
CA ALA A 122 -7.79 17.32 1.96
C ALA A 122 -7.72 17.34 3.49
N ASP A 123 -7.50 18.52 4.10
CA ASP A 123 -7.49 18.69 5.55
C ASP A 123 -8.84 18.29 6.20
N ALA A 124 -9.96 18.49 5.49
CA ALA A 124 -11.29 18.13 5.97
C ALA A 124 -11.58 16.62 5.94
N LEU A 125 -10.82 15.82 5.20
CA LEU A 125 -10.95 14.35 5.19
C LEU A 125 -10.34 13.71 6.43
N GLU A 126 -9.39 14.40 7.07
CA GLU A 126 -8.74 13.89 8.27
C GLU A 126 -9.70 13.89 9.48
N ASN A 127 -9.57 12.87 10.33
CA ASN A 127 -10.29 12.76 11.62
C ASN A 127 -11.83 12.80 11.53
N GLN A 128 -12.41 12.39 10.41
CA GLN A 128 -13.86 12.26 10.27
C GLN A 128 -14.40 11.12 11.16
N THR A 129 -15.57 11.32 11.75
CA THR A 129 -16.27 10.29 12.56
C THR A 129 -16.61 9.06 11.73
N ILE A 130 -17.07 9.27 10.48
CA ILE A 130 -17.22 8.22 9.47
C ILE A 130 -15.98 8.32 8.58
N PRO A 131 -15.15 7.27 8.47
CA PRO A 131 -13.95 7.28 7.65
C PRO A 131 -14.26 7.64 6.19
N VAL A 132 -13.30 8.34 5.57
CA VAL A 132 -13.39 8.76 4.17
C VAL A 132 -12.15 8.27 3.46
N GLU A 133 -12.32 7.51 2.40
CA GLU A 133 -11.26 7.11 1.48
C GLU A 133 -11.39 7.89 0.16
N MET A 134 -10.28 8.08 -0.51
CA MET A 134 -10.23 8.70 -1.83
C MET A 134 -9.62 7.72 -2.83
N MET A 135 -10.30 7.53 -3.95
CA MET A 135 -9.82 6.82 -5.13
C MET A 135 -9.46 7.83 -6.21
N THR A 136 -8.27 7.71 -6.75
CA THR A 136 -7.71 8.59 -7.77
C THR A 136 -7.66 7.92 -9.15
N LEU A 137 -7.24 8.67 -10.17
CA LEU A 137 -6.98 8.09 -11.50
C LEU A 137 -5.82 7.09 -11.48
N GLU A 138 -4.84 7.30 -10.63
CA GLU A 138 -3.71 6.41 -10.44
C GLU A 138 -4.17 5.04 -9.91
N ASP A 139 -5.17 5.02 -9.02
CA ASP A 139 -5.77 3.79 -8.51
C ASP A 139 -6.52 3.03 -9.60
N LEU A 140 -7.30 3.72 -10.41
CA LEU A 140 -8.00 3.14 -11.55
C LEU A 140 -7.01 2.58 -12.60
N ASP A 141 -5.96 3.32 -12.92
CA ASP A 141 -4.94 2.92 -13.91
C ASP A 141 -4.10 1.71 -13.42
N ALA A 142 -3.86 1.62 -12.12
CA ALA A 142 -3.15 0.52 -11.47
C ALA A 142 -4.03 -0.73 -11.21
N SER A 143 -5.32 -0.66 -11.49
CA SER A 143 -6.27 -1.75 -11.26
C SER A 143 -6.09 -2.92 -12.24
N PRO A 144 -6.58 -4.13 -11.92
CA PRO A 144 -6.51 -5.29 -12.82
C PRO A 144 -7.62 -5.26 -13.89
N ILE A 145 -8.02 -4.08 -14.34
CA ILE A 145 -9.04 -3.90 -15.39
C ILE A 145 -8.34 -3.75 -16.74
N ASP A 146 -8.85 -4.45 -17.75
CA ASP A 146 -8.42 -4.30 -19.13
C ASP A 146 -9.11 -3.09 -19.79
N TRP A 147 -8.54 -1.93 -19.58
CA TRP A 147 -9.04 -0.69 -20.16
C TRP A 147 -8.94 -0.65 -21.68
N SER A 148 -8.19 -1.55 -22.33
CA SER A 148 -8.10 -1.62 -23.80
C SER A 148 -9.39 -2.15 -24.44
N GLN A 149 -10.19 -2.89 -23.69
CA GLN A 149 -11.48 -3.45 -24.11
C GLN A 149 -12.68 -2.59 -23.71
N PHE A 150 -12.41 -1.42 -23.15
CA PHE A 150 -13.48 -0.49 -22.75
C PHE A 150 -14.22 0.08 -23.97
N SER A 151 -15.54 0.17 -23.88
CA SER A 151 -16.40 0.80 -24.86
C SER A 151 -17.30 1.86 -24.23
N LEU A 152 -17.29 3.07 -24.79
CA LEU A 152 -18.16 4.18 -24.37
C LEU A 152 -19.65 3.84 -24.44
N ASP A 153 -20.06 3.06 -25.45
CA ASP A 153 -21.44 2.64 -25.63
C ASP A 153 -21.90 1.63 -24.56
N LYS A 154 -20.96 0.93 -23.94
CA LYS A 154 -21.22 -0.14 -22.98
C LYS A 154 -20.31 -0.01 -21.73
N PRO A 155 -20.43 1.07 -20.96
CA PRO A 155 -19.57 1.34 -19.81
C PRO A 155 -19.67 0.27 -18.71
N ASP A 156 -20.73 -0.51 -18.68
CA ASP A 156 -20.93 -1.60 -17.73
C ASP A 156 -20.22 -2.92 -18.14
N GLN A 157 -19.60 -2.98 -19.33
CA GLN A 157 -18.92 -4.17 -19.84
C GLN A 157 -17.38 -4.08 -19.67
N LEU A 158 -16.93 -3.96 -18.43
CA LEU A 158 -15.51 -4.04 -18.10
C LEU A 158 -15.04 -5.50 -18.08
N ARG A 159 -13.74 -5.70 -18.36
CA ARG A 159 -13.07 -7.00 -18.25
C ARG A 159 -11.87 -6.90 -17.36
N LYS A 160 -11.54 -7.99 -16.67
CA LYS A 160 -10.29 -8.09 -15.90
C LYS A 160 -9.15 -8.54 -16.81
N LEU A 161 -7.97 -8.03 -16.51
CA LEU A 161 -6.74 -8.61 -17.03
C LEU A 161 -6.60 -10.07 -16.56
N PRO A 162 -5.96 -10.95 -17.34
CA PRO A 162 -5.66 -12.29 -16.89
C PRO A 162 -4.75 -12.24 -15.65
N LYS A 163 -4.94 -13.19 -14.73
CA LYS A 163 -4.04 -13.36 -13.59
C LYS A 163 -2.64 -13.70 -14.05
N LYS A 164 -1.66 -13.31 -13.25
CA LYS A 164 -0.26 -13.61 -13.55
C LYS A 164 0.04 -15.09 -13.34
N ASP A 165 0.87 -15.63 -14.23
CA ASP A 165 1.49 -16.93 -14.03
C ASP A 165 2.86 -16.79 -13.37
N PRO A 166 3.21 -17.65 -12.40
CA PRO A 166 4.52 -17.60 -11.77
C PRO A 166 5.65 -17.83 -12.78
N ARG A 167 6.65 -16.96 -12.79
CA ARG A 167 7.89 -17.15 -13.55
C ARG A 167 8.73 -18.27 -12.92
N GLU A 168 9.71 -18.79 -13.65
CA GLU A 168 10.55 -19.90 -13.19
C GLU A 168 11.21 -19.63 -11.83
N HIS A 169 11.87 -18.49 -11.67
CA HIS A 169 12.53 -18.10 -10.41
C HIS A 169 11.54 -17.96 -9.23
N GLN A 170 10.27 -17.65 -9.49
CA GLN A 170 9.22 -17.57 -8.45
C GLN A 170 8.74 -18.98 -8.06
N ARG A 171 8.66 -19.91 -9.03
CA ARG A 171 8.39 -21.33 -8.73
C ARG A 171 9.53 -21.97 -7.94
N GLU A 172 10.79 -21.66 -8.27
CA GLU A 172 11.95 -22.08 -7.48
C GLU A 172 11.87 -21.56 -6.04
N ALA A 173 11.54 -20.27 -5.86
CA ALA A 173 11.37 -19.66 -4.54
C ALA A 173 10.25 -20.35 -3.75
N LEU A 174 9.08 -20.62 -4.38
CA LEU A 174 7.97 -21.34 -3.78
C LEU A 174 8.40 -22.72 -3.26
N VAL A 175 9.06 -23.52 -4.10
CA VAL A 175 9.54 -24.86 -3.73
C VAL A 175 10.51 -24.78 -2.54
N ASN A 176 11.47 -23.86 -2.59
CA ASN A 176 12.48 -23.71 -1.55
C ASN A 176 11.88 -23.23 -0.21
N VAL A 177 10.97 -22.27 -0.24
CA VAL A 177 10.29 -21.76 0.96
C VAL A 177 9.40 -22.86 1.58
N THR A 178 8.63 -23.58 0.77
CA THR A 178 7.79 -24.68 1.22
C THR A 178 8.62 -25.80 1.86
N LYS A 179 9.77 -26.14 1.24
CA LYS A 179 10.72 -27.11 1.81
C LYS A 179 11.32 -26.60 3.12
N GLY A 180 11.71 -25.33 3.18
CA GLY A 180 12.27 -24.71 4.38
C GLY A 180 11.30 -24.75 5.56
N PHE A 181 10.03 -24.49 5.34
CA PHE A 181 8.99 -24.54 6.37
C PHE A 181 8.65 -25.96 6.88
N LYS A 182 9.16 -27.02 6.27
CA LYS A 182 9.08 -28.38 6.81
C LYS A 182 10.08 -28.59 7.98
N SER A 183 11.16 -27.83 8.01
CA SER A 183 12.25 -27.96 9.00
C SER A 183 12.34 -26.81 9.99
N SER A 184 11.73 -25.65 9.69
CA SER A 184 11.80 -24.47 10.54
C SER A 184 10.49 -23.67 10.47
N ASN A 185 10.07 -23.11 11.59
CA ASN A 185 8.89 -22.24 11.65
C ASN A 185 9.17 -20.80 11.22
N ARG A 186 10.44 -20.46 10.99
CA ARG A 186 10.89 -19.12 10.55
C ARG A 186 11.89 -19.26 9.44
N GLY A 187 11.91 -18.33 8.49
CA GLY A 187 12.93 -18.30 7.45
C GLY A 187 12.90 -17.06 6.60
N LYS A 188 13.96 -16.91 5.82
CA LYS A 188 14.20 -15.74 4.98
C LYS A 188 14.02 -16.05 3.51
N LEU A 189 13.28 -15.17 2.82
CA LEU A 189 13.18 -15.09 1.38
C LEU A 189 13.90 -13.83 0.90
N ILE A 190 15.08 -14.00 0.31
CA ILE A 190 15.91 -12.90 -0.17
C ILE A 190 15.80 -12.85 -1.69
N MET A 191 15.19 -11.79 -2.22
CA MET A 191 15.05 -11.62 -3.67
C MET A 191 15.32 -10.15 -4.04
N ALA A 192 16.08 -9.94 -5.11
CA ALA A 192 16.39 -8.60 -5.62
C ALA A 192 15.12 -7.77 -5.87
N CYS A 193 15.22 -6.44 -5.73
CA CYS A 193 14.12 -5.55 -6.08
C CYS A 193 13.73 -5.73 -7.56
N GLY A 194 12.43 -5.63 -7.87
CA GLY A 194 11.94 -5.80 -9.25
C GLY A 194 11.73 -7.25 -9.71
N THR A 195 12.14 -8.27 -8.92
CA THR A 195 11.93 -9.69 -9.28
C THR A 195 10.57 -10.25 -8.90
N GLY A 196 9.67 -9.42 -8.36
CA GLY A 196 8.29 -9.79 -8.05
C GLY A 196 8.08 -10.46 -6.69
N LYS A 197 8.79 -10.00 -5.63
CA LYS A 197 8.63 -10.48 -4.24
C LYS A 197 7.17 -10.53 -3.79
N THR A 198 6.38 -9.49 -4.08
CA THR A 198 4.97 -9.40 -3.66
C THR A 198 4.13 -10.53 -4.26
N TYR A 199 4.30 -10.84 -5.54
CA TYR A 199 3.61 -11.96 -6.16
C TYR A 199 4.14 -13.31 -5.67
N THR A 200 5.47 -13.43 -5.44
CA THR A 200 6.06 -14.63 -4.84
C THR A 200 5.50 -14.88 -3.45
N SER A 201 5.27 -13.84 -2.64
CA SER A 201 4.67 -14.00 -1.32
C SER A 201 3.22 -14.48 -1.39
N LEU A 202 2.45 -14.05 -2.39
CA LEU A 202 1.08 -14.53 -2.61
C LEU A 202 1.06 -16.04 -2.90
N ILE A 203 1.84 -16.51 -3.88
CA ILE A 203 1.85 -17.94 -4.23
C ILE A 203 2.38 -18.82 -3.09
N VAL A 204 3.33 -18.32 -2.29
CA VAL A 204 3.77 -19.00 -1.06
C VAL A 204 2.63 -19.05 -0.04
N ALA A 205 1.92 -17.96 0.15
CA ALA A 205 0.80 -17.91 1.09
C ALA A 205 -0.33 -18.89 0.68
N GLU A 206 -0.70 -18.94 -0.59
CA GLU A 206 -1.72 -19.86 -1.12
C GLU A 206 -1.34 -21.34 -0.99
N GLU A 207 -0.04 -21.67 -1.09
CA GLU A 207 0.45 -23.03 -0.84
C GLU A 207 0.40 -23.40 0.65
N MET A 208 0.69 -22.42 1.53
CA MET A 208 0.87 -22.65 2.97
C MET A 208 -0.41 -22.53 3.78
N VAL A 209 -1.41 -21.78 3.29
CA VAL A 209 -2.62 -21.40 4.02
C VAL A 209 -3.86 -21.80 3.23
N LYS A 210 -4.88 -22.31 3.91
CA LYS A 210 -6.14 -22.77 3.32
C LYS A 210 -7.28 -21.79 3.64
N PRO A 211 -8.39 -21.81 2.89
CA PRO A 211 -9.61 -21.10 3.29
C PRO A 211 -10.00 -21.38 4.74
N GLY A 212 -10.49 -20.37 5.44
CA GLY A 212 -10.77 -20.39 6.88
C GLY A 212 -9.56 -20.07 7.78
N GLN A 213 -8.35 -19.99 7.23
CA GLN A 213 -7.12 -19.64 7.96
C GLN A 213 -6.76 -18.16 7.82
N THR A 214 -5.80 -17.69 8.63
CA THR A 214 -5.51 -16.27 8.79
C THR A 214 -4.03 -15.95 8.56
N ILE A 215 -3.78 -14.90 7.78
CA ILE A 215 -2.45 -14.37 7.47
C ILE A 215 -2.32 -12.96 8.07
N LEU A 216 -1.16 -12.67 8.66
CA LEU A 216 -0.72 -11.31 8.94
C LEU A 216 0.38 -10.92 7.95
N PHE A 217 0.15 -9.85 7.20
CA PHE A 217 1.14 -9.28 6.27
C PHE A 217 1.60 -7.91 6.77
N LEU A 218 2.88 -7.78 7.09
CA LEU A 218 3.47 -6.56 7.65
C LEU A 218 4.32 -5.83 6.61
N VAL A 219 4.10 -4.53 6.50
CA VAL A 219 4.80 -3.62 5.58
C VAL A 219 5.29 -2.37 6.31
N PRO A 220 6.31 -1.67 5.81
CA PRO A 220 6.87 -0.49 6.48
C PRO A 220 6.11 0.82 6.23
N SER A 221 5.21 0.89 5.24
CA SER A 221 4.51 2.14 4.89
C SER A 221 3.10 1.88 4.35
N ILE A 222 2.24 2.92 4.37
CA ILE A 222 0.87 2.87 3.85
C ILE A 222 0.88 2.65 2.33
N ALA A 223 1.81 3.26 1.61
CA ALA A 223 1.96 3.08 0.16
C ALA A 223 2.25 1.61 -0.21
N LEU A 224 3.14 0.93 0.53
CA LEU A 224 3.41 -0.50 0.34
C LEU A 224 2.22 -1.38 0.75
N LEU A 225 1.45 -0.96 1.77
CA LEU A 225 0.22 -1.63 2.15
C LEU A 225 -0.80 -1.60 1.00
N SER A 226 -1.06 -0.42 0.43
CA SER A 226 -1.95 -0.23 -0.73
C SER A 226 -1.51 -1.09 -1.90
N GLN A 227 -0.24 -1.00 -2.28
CA GLN A 227 0.33 -1.76 -3.39
C GLN A 227 0.19 -3.28 -3.19
N THR A 228 0.49 -3.78 -1.98
CA THR A 228 0.45 -5.21 -1.67
C THR A 228 -0.97 -5.74 -1.64
N LEU A 229 -1.89 -5.04 -0.98
CA LEU A 229 -3.30 -5.40 -0.92
C LEU A 229 -3.89 -5.50 -2.33
N ARG A 230 -3.65 -4.51 -3.18
CA ARG A 230 -4.09 -4.49 -4.58
C ARG A 230 -3.49 -5.64 -5.37
N ALA A 231 -2.18 -5.88 -5.26
CA ALA A 231 -1.51 -6.95 -5.99
C ALA A 231 -2.02 -8.34 -5.57
N TRP A 232 -2.25 -8.56 -4.27
CA TRP A 232 -2.75 -9.82 -3.76
C TRP A 232 -4.18 -10.07 -4.19
N THR A 233 -5.08 -9.10 -4.05
CA THR A 233 -6.48 -9.25 -4.46
C THR A 233 -6.64 -9.46 -5.96
N ALA A 234 -5.79 -8.81 -6.78
CA ALA A 234 -5.81 -8.93 -8.23
C ALA A 234 -5.43 -10.34 -8.72
N ASP A 235 -4.40 -10.94 -8.12
CA ASP A 235 -3.79 -12.18 -8.61
C ASP A 235 -4.15 -13.43 -7.77
N ALA A 236 -4.81 -13.29 -6.62
CA ALA A 236 -5.16 -14.43 -5.75
C ALA A 236 -6.03 -15.48 -6.46
N SER A 237 -5.66 -16.76 -6.29
CA SER A 237 -6.39 -17.91 -6.83
C SER A 237 -7.59 -18.31 -5.98
N VAL A 238 -7.51 -18.02 -4.67
CA VAL A 238 -8.56 -18.25 -3.68
C VAL A 238 -9.22 -16.93 -3.27
N PRO A 239 -10.47 -16.95 -2.82
CA PRO A 239 -11.09 -15.76 -2.26
C PRO A 239 -10.31 -15.22 -1.06
N LEU A 240 -10.06 -13.92 -1.04
CA LEU A 240 -9.42 -13.23 0.07
C LEU A 240 -10.44 -12.35 0.80
N ARG A 241 -10.36 -12.35 2.12
CA ARG A 241 -11.05 -11.43 3.01
C ARG A 241 -9.99 -10.53 3.65
N CYS A 242 -9.95 -9.27 3.25
CA CYS A 242 -8.84 -8.37 3.55
C CYS A 242 -9.22 -7.34 4.61
N PHE A 243 -8.29 -7.05 5.52
CA PHE A 243 -8.35 -5.95 6.48
C PHE A 243 -7.09 -5.12 6.39
N ALA A 244 -7.23 -3.80 6.39
CA ALA A 244 -6.10 -2.88 6.44
C ALA A 244 -5.99 -2.27 7.85
N VAL A 245 -4.78 -2.31 8.43
CA VAL A 245 -4.48 -1.78 9.75
C VAL A 245 -3.30 -0.82 9.65
N CYS A 246 -3.57 0.47 9.67
CA CYS A 246 -2.54 1.51 9.60
C CYS A 246 -3.02 2.79 10.28
N SER A 247 -2.09 3.65 10.65
CA SER A 247 -2.35 4.95 11.26
C SER A 247 -1.43 6.02 10.68
N ASP A 248 -1.93 7.24 10.52
CA ASP A 248 -1.13 8.42 10.23
C ASP A 248 -0.35 8.81 11.50
N SER A 249 0.72 8.08 11.81
CA SER A 249 1.55 8.45 12.95
C SER A 249 2.45 9.62 12.56
N LYS A 250 2.51 10.65 13.44
CA LYS A 250 3.44 11.78 13.27
C LYS A 250 4.91 11.36 13.19
N ALA A 251 5.22 10.14 13.64
CA ALA A 251 6.56 9.56 13.62
C ALA A 251 7.00 9.04 12.24
N SER A 252 6.06 8.80 11.31
CA SER A 252 6.35 8.35 9.94
C SER A 252 6.18 9.46 8.89
N ARG A 253 6.03 10.72 9.29
CA ARG A 253 5.97 11.85 8.36
C ARG A 253 7.34 12.14 7.73
N ASN A 254 7.79 11.20 6.90
CA ASN A 254 8.51 11.61 5.71
C ASN A 254 7.45 12.17 4.75
N GLU A 255 7.70 13.32 4.16
CA GLU A 255 6.79 14.01 3.23
C GLU A 255 6.38 13.15 2.01
N GLU A 256 6.93 11.94 1.89
CA GLU A 256 6.73 10.97 0.81
C GLU A 256 5.74 9.84 1.15
N ASP A 257 5.20 9.76 2.39
CA ASP A 257 4.28 8.68 2.74
C ASP A 257 2.83 9.08 2.48
N MET A 258 2.07 8.12 1.97
CA MET A 258 0.67 8.21 1.61
C MET A 258 -0.20 8.46 2.87
N ARG A 259 -1.25 9.27 2.77
CA ARG A 259 -2.22 9.46 3.84
C ARG A 259 -3.21 8.29 3.90
N ILE A 260 -3.82 8.04 5.06
CA ILE A 260 -4.80 6.94 5.20
C ILE A 260 -5.96 7.09 4.22
N TYR A 261 -6.49 8.29 4.04
CA TYR A 261 -7.60 8.50 3.10
C TYR A 261 -7.23 8.21 1.63
N GLU A 262 -5.94 8.26 1.27
CA GLU A 262 -5.44 7.94 -0.07
C GLU A 262 -5.29 6.43 -0.32
N LEU A 263 -5.49 5.59 0.70
CA LEU A 263 -5.40 4.14 0.57
C LEU A 263 -6.44 3.56 -0.39
N ALA A 264 -7.53 4.27 -0.65
CA ALA A 264 -8.68 3.82 -1.44
C ALA A 264 -9.29 2.47 -0.94
N TYR A 265 -9.03 2.13 0.31
CA TYR A 265 -9.53 0.95 1.01
C TYR A 265 -9.68 1.24 2.50
N PRO A 266 -10.78 0.78 3.16
CA PRO A 266 -11.02 1.04 4.56
C PRO A 266 -9.89 0.55 5.47
N ALA A 267 -9.33 1.44 6.27
CA ALA A 267 -8.33 1.10 7.27
C ALA A 267 -8.89 1.29 8.69
N THR A 268 -8.36 0.53 9.64
CA THR A 268 -8.73 0.66 11.05
C THR A 268 -7.52 0.80 11.96
N THR A 269 -7.67 1.63 12.99
CA THR A 269 -6.77 1.71 14.15
C THR A 269 -7.44 1.17 15.41
N ASN A 270 -8.67 0.65 15.29
CA ASN A 270 -9.48 0.17 16.39
C ASN A 270 -9.40 -1.35 16.54
N ALA A 271 -8.63 -1.81 17.54
CA ALA A 271 -8.45 -3.23 17.82
C ALA A 271 -9.76 -3.97 18.15
N THR A 272 -10.76 -3.29 18.77
CA THR A 272 -12.05 -3.90 19.09
C THR A 272 -12.89 -4.10 17.82
N LYS A 273 -12.90 -3.12 16.91
CA LYS A 273 -13.57 -3.24 15.60
C LYS A 273 -12.93 -4.38 14.80
N LEU A 274 -11.60 -4.44 14.73
CA LEU A 274 -10.89 -5.52 14.06
C LEU A 274 -11.21 -6.89 14.67
N ALA A 275 -11.18 -7.02 15.99
CA ALA A 275 -11.51 -8.27 16.71
C ALA A 275 -12.94 -8.73 16.42
N LYS A 276 -13.91 -7.80 16.44
CA LYS A 276 -15.30 -8.07 16.10
C LYS A 276 -15.42 -8.63 14.69
N SER A 277 -14.83 -7.95 13.71
CA SER A 277 -14.85 -8.40 12.31
C SER A 277 -14.20 -9.78 12.13
N LEU A 278 -13.11 -10.07 12.84
CA LEU A 278 -12.43 -11.38 12.75
C LEU A 278 -13.25 -12.55 13.32
N THR A 279 -14.17 -12.29 14.26
CA THR A 279 -14.94 -13.33 14.95
C THR A 279 -16.37 -13.47 14.44
N GLU A 280 -17.07 -12.36 14.18
CA GLU A 280 -18.50 -12.38 13.88
C GLU A 280 -18.81 -12.71 12.41
N THR A 281 -17.89 -12.39 11.50
CA THR A 281 -18.09 -12.58 10.06
C THR A 281 -17.10 -13.60 9.48
N LYS A 282 -16.73 -14.62 10.28
CA LYS A 282 -15.80 -15.66 9.83
C LYS A 282 -16.31 -16.31 8.54
N ASP A 283 -15.50 -16.26 7.49
CA ASP A 283 -15.78 -16.91 6.22
C ASP A 283 -14.78 -18.06 5.99
N ASP A 284 -15.25 -19.28 6.20
CA ASP A 284 -14.42 -20.48 6.00
C ASP A 284 -14.17 -20.80 4.51
N SER A 285 -14.77 -20.05 3.57
CA SER A 285 -14.54 -20.19 2.13
C SER A 285 -13.41 -19.27 1.61
N ALA A 286 -12.95 -18.30 2.42
CA ALA A 286 -11.92 -17.35 2.08
C ALA A 286 -10.71 -17.44 3.03
N VAL A 287 -9.55 -17.00 2.56
CA VAL A 287 -8.37 -16.75 3.42
C VAL A 287 -8.48 -15.34 3.98
N THR A 288 -8.44 -15.21 5.30
CA THR A 288 -8.43 -13.90 5.97
C THR A 288 -7.02 -13.33 5.97
N VAL A 289 -6.82 -12.12 5.44
CA VAL A 289 -5.53 -11.44 5.41
C VAL A 289 -5.63 -10.09 6.11
N ILE A 290 -4.80 -9.90 7.13
CA ILE A 290 -4.62 -8.61 7.79
C ILE A 290 -3.35 -7.98 7.22
N PHE A 291 -3.51 -6.93 6.41
CA PHE A 291 -2.41 -6.09 5.97
C PHE A 291 -2.19 -4.99 6.99
N SER A 292 -1.01 -4.92 7.59
CA SER A 292 -0.71 -3.93 8.62
C SER A 292 0.63 -3.25 8.37
N THR A 293 0.73 -1.96 8.72
CA THR A 293 2.04 -1.36 8.87
C THR A 293 2.69 -1.86 10.17
N TYR A 294 4.03 -1.95 10.21
CA TYR A 294 4.75 -2.31 11.44
C TYR A 294 4.40 -1.37 12.60
N GLN A 295 4.23 -0.08 12.32
CA GLN A 295 3.88 0.94 13.32
C GLN A 295 2.54 0.64 14.01
N SER A 296 1.62 -0.02 13.31
CA SER A 296 0.28 -0.36 13.81
C SER A 296 0.20 -1.79 14.39
N ILE A 297 1.31 -2.46 14.60
CA ILE A 297 1.38 -3.85 15.08
C ILE A 297 0.70 -4.03 16.46
N GLU A 298 0.68 -2.97 17.29
CA GLU A 298 -0.02 -2.95 18.58
C GLU A 298 -1.53 -3.18 18.44
N VAL A 299 -2.15 -2.59 17.43
CA VAL A 299 -3.58 -2.77 17.12
C VAL A 299 -3.86 -4.25 16.79
N VAL A 300 -2.97 -4.87 16.02
CA VAL A 300 -3.05 -6.29 15.67
C VAL A 300 -2.87 -7.17 16.90
N HIS A 301 -1.90 -6.87 17.76
CA HIS A 301 -1.66 -7.56 19.02
C HIS A 301 -2.90 -7.55 19.93
N GLN A 302 -3.48 -6.37 20.15
CA GLN A 302 -4.67 -6.21 20.99
C GLN A 302 -5.89 -6.94 20.39
N ALA A 303 -6.07 -6.93 19.07
CA ALA A 303 -7.12 -7.69 18.41
C ALA A 303 -6.89 -9.20 18.57
N GLN A 304 -5.65 -9.67 18.44
CA GLN A 304 -5.27 -11.06 18.66
C GLN A 304 -5.53 -11.51 20.11
N GLN A 305 -5.20 -10.67 21.09
CA GLN A 305 -5.51 -10.98 22.50
C GLN A 305 -7.02 -11.14 22.75
N LYS A 306 -7.85 -10.28 22.13
CA LYS A 306 -9.32 -10.33 22.28
C LYS A 306 -9.94 -11.57 21.62
N THR A 307 -9.39 -12.04 20.51
CA THR A 307 -9.94 -13.14 19.70
C THR A 307 -9.33 -14.48 19.99
N GLY A 308 -8.12 -14.52 20.53
CA GLY A 308 -7.33 -15.75 20.70
C GLY A 308 -6.80 -16.33 19.39
N ILE A 309 -6.94 -15.65 18.25
CA ILE A 309 -6.48 -16.12 16.92
C ILE A 309 -4.97 -16.28 16.95
N GLU A 310 -4.47 -17.37 16.36
CA GLU A 310 -3.07 -17.56 16.00
C GLU A 310 -2.95 -17.49 14.47
N PHE A 311 -2.06 -16.62 13.96
CA PHE A 311 -1.83 -16.50 12.52
C PHE A 311 -1.18 -17.78 11.98
N ASP A 312 -1.72 -18.31 10.90
CA ASP A 312 -1.15 -19.50 10.24
C ASP A 312 0.17 -19.12 9.53
N LEU A 313 0.23 -17.90 8.98
CA LEU A 313 1.43 -17.33 8.37
C LEU A 313 1.56 -15.84 8.74
N VAL A 314 2.74 -15.43 9.16
CA VAL A 314 3.14 -14.02 9.30
C VAL A 314 4.17 -13.72 8.22
N VAL A 315 3.89 -12.76 7.35
CA VAL A 315 4.79 -12.29 6.29
C VAL A 315 5.32 -10.92 6.70
N CYS A 316 6.64 -10.80 6.75
CA CYS A 316 7.36 -9.57 7.09
C CYS A 316 8.03 -9.04 5.83
N ASP A 317 7.42 -8.07 5.15
CA ASP A 317 8.03 -7.45 3.97
C ASP A 317 9.01 -6.34 4.39
N GLU A 318 10.02 -6.10 3.55
CA GLU A 318 11.18 -5.26 3.83
C GLU A 318 11.78 -5.54 5.22
N ALA A 319 11.94 -6.83 5.53
CA ALA A 319 12.31 -7.35 6.84
C ALA A 319 13.66 -6.82 7.37
N HIS A 320 14.51 -6.23 6.52
CA HIS A 320 15.71 -5.53 6.95
C HIS A 320 15.42 -4.37 7.92
N ARG A 321 14.20 -3.81 7.89
CA ARG A 321 13.75 -2.79 8.86
C ARG A 321 13.43 -3.36 10.24
N THR A 322 13.25 -4.67 10.36
CA THR A 322 13.07 -5.34 11.66
C THR A 322 14.40 -5.72 12.31
N ALA A 323 15.53 -5.47 11.65
CA ALA A 323 16.87 -5.55 12.21
C ALA A 323 17.23 -4.22 12.89
N GLY A 324 17.79 -4.28 14.10
CA GLY A 324 18.10 -3.06 14.88
C GLY A 324 18.62 -3.36 16.26
N TYR A 325 18.62 -2.35 17.10
CA TYR A 325 19.06 -2.41 18.51
C TYR A 325 17.90 -2.01 19.42
N THR A 326 17.82 -2.66 20.60
CA THR A 326 16.94 -2.23 21.69
C THR A 326 17.81 -2.05 22.94
N ALA A 327 17.86 -0.83 23.49
CA ALA A 327 18.62 -0.56 24.69
C ALA A 327 17.95 -1.15 25.94
N PRO A 328 18.72 -1.46 27.00
CA PRO A 328 18.17 -1.95 28.26
C PRO A 328 17.18 -0.94 28.86
N GLY A 329 15.97 -1.40 29.17
CA GLY A 329 14.92 -0.58 29.75
C GLY A 329 14.09 0.23 28.73
N ASP A 330 14.45 0.22 27.45
CA ASP A 330 13.63 0.81 26.39
C ASP A 330 12.55 -0.17 25.93
N ASP A 331 11.39 0.37 25.57
CA ASP A 331 10.37 -0.41 24.88
C ASP A 331 10.86 -0.79 23.47
N PRO A 332 10.72 -2.08 23.09
CA PRO A 332 11.08 -2.51 21.74
C PRO A 332 10.34 -1.69 20.67
N SER A 333 11.05 -1.27 19.63
CA SER A 333 10.43 -0.55 18.53
C SER A 333 9.33 -1.42 17.89
N ALA A 334 8.31 -0.79 17.29
CA ALA A 334 7.22 -1.49 16.61
C ALA A 334 7.73 -2.51 15.57
N PHE A 335 8.87 -2.25 14.95
CA PHE A 335 9.46 -3.13 13.94
C PHE A 335 10.02 -4.43 14.50
N VAL A 336 10.62 -4.43 15.69
CA VAL A 336 11.24 -5.63 16.27
C VAL A 336 10.24 -6.49 17.05
N ARG A 337 9.09 -5.94 17.45
CA ARG A 337 8.05 -6.68 18.21
C ARG A 337 7.52 -7.90 17.47
N VAL A 338 7.59 -7.93 16.13
CA VAL A 338 7.17 -9.09 15.33
C VAL A 338 7.99 -10.35 15.60
N HIS A 339 9.22 -10.22 16.15
CA HIS A 339 10.05 -11.39 16.45
C HIS A 339 9.55 -12.17 17.66
N ASP A 340 8.87 -11.50 18.58
CA ASP A 340 8.35 -12.12 19.80
C ASP A 340 7.03 -12.84 19.52
N ASN A 341 7.04 -14.17 19.73
CA ASN A 341 5.87 -15.00 19.55
C ASN A 341 4.83 -14.87 20.68
N THR A 342 5.21 -14.25 21.81
CA THR A 342 4.29 -13.91 22.89
C THR A 342 3.51 -12.64 22.57
N PHE A 343 4.11 -11.73 21.77
CA PHE A 343 3.50 -10.51 21.32
C PHE A 343 2.62 -10.76 20.07
N ILE A 344 3.17 -11.33 19.00
CA ILE A 344 2.40 -11.76 17.81
C ILE A 344 2.49 -13.29 17.70
N LYS A 345 1.39 -14.00 18.04
CA LYS A 345 1.31 -15.45 17.90
C LYS A 345 1.13 -15.83 16.43
N GLY A 346 2.08 -16.59 15.90
CA GLY A 346 2.02 -17.10 14.54
C GLY A 346 2.76 -18.43 14.40
N LYS A 347 2.16 -19.36 13.67
CA LYS A 347 2.70 -20.71 13.45
C LYS A 347 3.95 -20.66 12.59
N LYS A 348 3.97 -19.80 11.57
CA LYS A 348 5.09 -19.63 10.62
C LYS A 348 5.38 -18.16 10.37
N ARG A 349 6.67 -17.82 10.16
CA ARG A 349 7.09 -16.46 9.79
C ARG A 349 8.02 -16.48 8.58
N LEU A 350 7.67 -15.68 7.58
CA LEU A 350 8.48 -15.44 6.39
C LEU A 350 9.02 -14.02 6.41
N TYR A 351 10.33 -13.87 6.48
CA TYR A 351 11.02 -12.59 6.41
C TYR A 351 11.49 -12.34 4.98
N MET A 352 10.93 -11.34 4.31
CA MET A 352 11.25 -11.03 2.93
C MET A 352 12.03 -9.73 2.83
N THR A 353 13.08 -9.72 2.05
CA THR A 353 13.86 -8.51 1.72
C THR A 353 14.70 -8.71 0.46
N ALA A 354 15.10 -7.61 -0.16
CA ALA A 354 16.15 -7.63 -1.18
C ALA A 354 17.55 -7.54 -0.57
N THR A 355 17.68 -6.83 0.56
CA THR A 355 18.96 -6.44 1.19
C THR A 355 18.95 -6.81 2.66
N PRO A 356 19.41 -8.03 3.03
CA PRO A 356 19.45 -8.41 4.43
C PRO A 356 20.43 -7.51 5.21
N ARG A 357 19.99 -7.03 6.37
CA ARG A 357 20.81 -6.21 7.26
C ARG A 357 21.53 -7.09 8.28
N ILE A 358 22.84 -7.14 8.15
CA ILE A 358 23.73 -7.93 9.01
C ILE A 358 24.71 -6.98 9.71
N TYR A 359 24.82 -7.09 11.02
CA TYR A 359 25.75 -6.29 11.81
C TYR A 359 27.06 -7.02 11.97
N ALA A 360 28.17 -6.27 11.93
CA ALA A 360 29.52 -6.82 12.16
C ALA A 360 29.66 -7.40 13.57
N GLU A 361 30.46 -8.45 13.73
CA GLU A 361 30.69 -9.12 15.03
C GLU A 361 31.18 -8.14 16.11
N ALA A 362 32.07 -7.21 15.77
CA ALA A 362 32.53 -6.18 16.69
C ALA A 362 31.39 -5.29 17.23
N SER A 363 30.36 -5.04 16.43
CA SER A 363 29.16 -4.27 16.84
C SER A 363 28.26 -5.10 17.74
N LYS A 364 28.13 -6.40 17.47
CA LYS A 364 27.34 -7.33 18.29
C LYS A 364 27.99 -7.50 19.67
N SER A 365 29.33 -7.72 19.73
CA SER A 365 30.03 -7.86 20.98
C SER A 365 29.97 -6.62 21.88
N LYS A 366 30.08 -5.41 21.29
CA LYS A 366 29.88 -4.16 22.05
C LYS A 366 28.47 -4.01 22.59
N ALA A 367 27.46 -4.45 21.84
CA ALA A 367 26.09 -4.43 22.29
C ALA A 367 25.86 -5.41 23.45
N GLU A 368 26.42 -6.62 23.38
CA GLU A 368 26.38 -7.61 24.48
C GLU A 368 27.02 -7.07 25.76
N GLU A 369 28.21 -6.45 25.67
CA GLU A 369 28.87 -5.79 26.80
C GLU A 369 28.02 -4.71 27.46
N SER A 370 27.15 -4.05 26.67
CA SER A 370 26.24 -3.00 27.11
C SER A 370 24.83 -3.51 27.44
N ASN A 371 24.58 -4.82 27.44
CA ASN A 371 23.26 -5.44 27.55
C ASN A 371 22.23 -4.93 26.53
N VAL A 372 22.67 -4.49 25.36
CA VAL A 372 21.84 -4.06 24.27
C VAL A 372 21.44 -5.26 23.42
N GLN A 373 20.14 -5.47 23.22
CA GLN A 373 19.64 -6.52 22.34
C GLN A 373 19.83 -6.12 20.87
N VAL A 374 20.50 -6.99 20.08
CA VAL A 374 20.74 -6.79 18.65
C VAL A 374 19.92 -7.78 17.84
N PHE A 375 19.14 -7.27 16.90
CA PHE A 375 18.44 -8.07 15.92
C PHE A 375 19.20 -7.98 14.59
N SER A 376 19.94 -9.01 14.25
CA SER A 376 20.72 -9.10 13.01
C SER A 376 20.19 -10.23 12.14
N MET A 377 20.05 -10.01 10.84
CA MET A 377 19.38 -11.00 9.97
C MET A 377 20.18 -12.28 9.73
N ASP A 378 21.41 -12.37 10.19
CA ASP A 378 22.18 -13.62 10.26
C ASP A 378 21.88 -14.47 11.51
N ASP A 379 21.17 -13.90 12.51
CA ASP A 379 20.70 -14.67 13.66
C ASP A 379 19.56 -15.61 13.24
N VAL A 380 19.89 -16.91 13.24
CA VAL A 380 18.97 -17.98 12.86
C VAL A 380 17.87 -18.19 13.91
N ALA A 381 18.11 -17.88 15.17
CA ALA A 381 17.08 -18.03 16.21
C ALA A 381 15.94 -17.03 16.00
N THR A 382 16.25 -15.80 15.65
CA THR A 382 15.27 -14.73 15.42
C THR A 382 14.65 -14.80 14.04
N PHE A 383 15.45 -14.89 12.97
CA PHE A 383 14.97 -14.76 11.58
C PHE A 383 14.80 -16.11 10.87
N GLY A 384 15.26 -17.22 11.46
CA GLY A 384 15.30 -18.51 10.81
C GLY A 384 16.42 -18.63 9.76
N PRO A 385 16.57 -19.82 9.15
CA PRO A 385 17.50 -20.03 8.05
C PRO A 385 17.08 -19.30 6.79
N GLU A 386 18.00 -19.17 5.86
CA GLU A 386 17.71 -18.72 4.51
C GLU A 386 17.03 -19.83 3.71
N PHE A 387 15.79 -19.63 3.28
CA PHE A 387 15.06 -20.61 2.48
C PHE A 387 15.36 -20.47 1.00
N HIS A 388 15.45 -19.22 0.53
CA HIS A 388 15.75 -18.94 -0.87
C HIS A 388 16.49 -17.60 -1.01
N ARG A 389 17.40 -17.54 -1.97
CA ARG A 389 18.11 -16.31 -2.36
C ARG A 389 18.17 -16.17 -3.87
N LEU A 390 17.76 -15.01 -4.37
CA LEU A 390 17.99 -14.56 -5.74
C LEU A 390 18.68 -13.19 -5.67
N ARG A 391 20.00 -13.19 -5.93
CA ARG A 391 20.81 -11.97 -5.91
C ARG A 391 20.57 -11.12 -7.13
N PHE A 392 20.97 -9.84 -7.07
CA PHE A 392 20.83 -8.92 -8.18
C PHE A 392 21.64 -9.37 -9.40
N ASP A 393 22.89 -9.78 -9.23
CA ASP A 393 23.77 -10.25 -10.29
C ASP A 393 23.21 -11.52 -10.97
N GLU A 394 22.61 -12.40 -10.21
CA GLU A 394 21.93 -13.59 -10.72
C GLU A 394 20.65 -13.23 -11.49
N ALA A 395 19.87 -12.27 -10.98
CA ALA A 395 18.66 -11.80 -11.66
C ALA A 395 19.00 -11.13 -13.01
N VAL A 396 20.10 -10.37 -13.10
CA VAL A 396 20.58 -9.81 -14.35
C VAL A 396 21.02 -10.93 -15.33
N LYS A 397 21.79 -11.94 -14.86
CA LYS A 397 22.19 -13.08 -15.69
C LYS A 397 21.02 -13.91 -16.23
N ARG A 398 19.88 -13.90 -15.52
CA ARG A 398 18.64 -14.56 -15.92
C ARG A 398 17.70 -13.64 -16.73
N ASP A 399 18.14 -12.50 -17.20
CA ASP A 399 17.36 -11.49 -17.94
C ASP A 399 16.08 -11.03 -17.22
N LEU A 400 16.05 -11.11 -15.89
CA LEU A 400 14.94 -10.66 -15.06
C LEU A 400 15.05 -9.16 -14.76
N LEU A 401 16.27 -8.62 -14.72
CA LEU A 401 16.59 -7.23 -14.44
C LEU A 401 17.61 -6.73 -15.47
N SER A 402 17.56 -5.45 -15.77
CA SER A 402 18.57 -4.78 -16.58
C SER A 402 19.89 -4.67 -15.83
N ASP A 403 21.00 -4.79 -16.55
CA ASP A 403 22.33 -4.52 -16.00
C ASP A 403 22.48 -3.06 -15.55
N TYR A 404 23.35 -2.81 -14.62
CA TYR A 404 23.57 -1.45 -14.07
C TYR A 404 25.06 -1.15 -13.93
N LYS A 405 25.37 0.13 -13.96
CA LYS A 405 26.71 0.64 -13.65
C LYS A 405 26.63 1.48 -12.38
N VAL A 406 27.54 1.23 -11.44
CA VAL A 406 27.68 2.06 -10.25
C VAL A 406 28.73 3.12 -10.53
N LEU A 407 28.31 4.37 -10.49
CA LEU A 407 29.22 5.51 -10.51
C LEU A 407 29.44 5.98 -9.08
N VAL A 408 30.67 5.87 -8.61
CA VAL A 408 31.06 6.41 -7.30
C VAL A 408 31.64 7.81 -7.53
N ILE A 409 30.94 8.81 -7.02
CA ILE A 409 31.37 10.20 -7.11
C ILE A 409 31.87 10.62 -5.73
N ALA A 410 33.14 10.96 -5.64
CA ALA A 410 33.69 11.60 -4.46
C ALA A 410 33.42 13.11 -4.57
N VAL A 411 32.77 13.69 -3.58
CA VAL A 411 32.47 15.11 -3.51
C VAL A 411 33.28 15.68 -2.34
N ASP A 412 34.12 16.68 -2.63
CA ASP A 412 34.90 17.36 -1.60
C ASP A 412 34.00 18.38 -0.87
N GLU A 413 33.85 18.20 0.45
CA GLU A 413 33.04 19.08 1.32
C GLU A 413 33.47 20.56 1.23
N LEU A 414 34.75 20.83 1.04
CA LEU A 414 35.28 22.18 0.88
C LEU A 414 34.75 22.87 -0.40
N HIS A 415 34.64 22.12 -1.49
CA HIS A 415 34.12 22.63 -2.76
C HIS A 415 32.61 22.91 -2.68
N VAL A 416 31.86 22.03 -2.00
CA VAL A 416 30.42 22.19 -1.77
C VAL A 416 30.14 23.40 -0.89
N SER A 417 30.90 23.58 0.19
CA SER A 417 30.71 24.71 1.12
C SER A 417 30.95 26.08 0.47
N GLN A 418 31.91 26.18 -0.47
CA GLN A 418 32.17 27.42 -1.19
C GLN A 418 31.06 27.80 -2.19
N VAL A 419 30.52 26.81 -2.90
CA VAL A 419 29.42 27.04 -3.89
C VAL A 419 28.09 27.30 -3.18
N LEU A 420 27.85 26.62 -2.04
CA LEU A 420 26.60 26.78 -1.29
C LEU A 420 26.57 28.05 -0.45
N ASN A 421 27.65 28.41 0.22
CA ASN A 421 27.70 29.64 1.01
C ASN A 421 27.43 30.90 0.17
N GLN A 422 27.78 30.88 -1.13
CA GLN A 422 27.39 31.94 -2.06
C GLN A 422 25.91 31.98 -2.40
N ARG A 423 25.21 30.81 -2.41
CA ARG A 423 23.78 30.73 -2.77
C ARG A 423 22.85 30.80 -1.57
N ILE A 424 23.24 30.28 -0.41
CA ILE A 424 22.44 30.37 0.85
C ILE A 424 22.38 31.81 1.36
N ALA A 425 23.42 32.61 1.13
CA ALA A 425 23.41 34.03 1.44
C ALA A 425 22.31 34.81 0.67
N ASP A 426 21.86 34.28 -0.47
CA ASP A 426 20.86 34.91 -1.33
C ASP A 426 19.41 34.41 -1.08
N SER A 427 19.19 33.26 -0.43
CA SER A 427 17.85 32.62 -0.37
C SER A 427 17.24 32.40 1.01
N GLY A 428 17.99 32.56 2.10
CA GLY A 428 17.43 32.52 3.48
C GLY A 428 16.92 31.16 3.99
N ASP A 429 17.09 30.08 3.26
CA ASP A 429 16.66 28.72 3.63
C ASP A 429 17.81 27.88 4.17
N GLU A 430 17.61 27.22 5.31
CA GLU A 430 18.59 26.27 5.92
C GLU A 430 18.59 24.92 5.19
N LEU A 431 19.39 24.81 4.12
CA LEU A 431 19.71 23.50 3.54
C LEU A 431 20.76 22.80 4.40
N LYS A 432 20.48 21.58 4.86
CA LYS A 432 21.46 20.77 5.60
C LYS A 432 22.65 20.45 4.69
N LEU A 433 23.87 20.60 5.19
CA LEU A 433 25.13 20.37 4.45
C LEU A 433 25.16 18.99 3.74
N ASP A 434 24.60 17.96 4.38
CA ASP A 434 24.52 16.58 3.87
C ASP A 434 23.62 16.47 2.61
N ASP A 435 22.52 17.19 2.57
CA ASP A 435 21.62 17.21 1.39
C ASP A 435 22.21 18.02 0.25
N ALA A 436 22.95 19.07 0.56
CA ALA A 436 23.69 19.86 -0.40
C ALA A 436 24.82 19.06 -1.06
N VAL A 437 25.54 18.24 -0.30
CA VAL A 437 26.59 17.33 -0.82
C VAL A 437 25.97 16.30 -1.78
N LYS A 438 24.79 15.74 -1.45
CA LYS A 438 24.06 14.82 -2.31
C LYS A 438 23.60 15.49 -3.62
N ILE A 439 23.08 16.71 -3.55
CA ILE A 439 22.62 17.47 -4.72
C ILE A 439 23.79 17.78 -5.65
N VAL A 440 24.92 18.28 -5.11
CA VAL A 440 26.10 18.59 -5.92
C VAL A 440 26.73 17.31 -6.49
N GLY A 441 26.72 16.20 -5.74
CA GLY A 441 27.16 14.89 -6.22
C GLY A 441 26.31 14.40 -7.39
N CYS A 442 25.00 14.48 -7.29
CA CYS A 442 24.06 14.13 -8.37
C CYS A 442 24.25 15.03 -9.59
N TRP A 443 24.40 16.34 -9.40
CA TRP A 443 24.61 17.30 -10.48
C TRP A 443 25.90 17.02 -11.25
N ASN A 444 27.01 16.80 -10.55
CA ASN A 444 28.30 16.46 -11.16
C ASN A 444 28.25 15.10 -11.88
N GLY A 445 27.50 14.13 -11.33
CA GLY A 445 27.25 12.83 -11.96
C GLY A 445 26.46 12.92 -13.27
N LEU A 446 25.50 13.83 -13.35
CA LEU A 446 24.72 14.09 -14.55
C LEU A 446 25.51 14.88 -15.61
N GLY A 447 26.48 15.71 -15.20
CA GLY A 447 27.34 16.50 -16.07
C GLY A 447 28.48 15.72 -16.75
N VAL A 448 28.77 14.50 -16.29
CA VAL A 448 29.70 13.59 -16.99
C VAL A 448 28.98 13.04 -18.23
N ASN A 449 29.41 13.48 -19.42
CA ASN A 449 28.86 13.06 -20.72
C ASN A 449 28.88 11.53 -20.84
N PHE A 450 27.75 10.89 -20.51
CA PHE A 450 27.51 9.50 -20.81
C PHE A 450 27.02 9.37 -22.26
N HIS A 451 27.91 9.01 -23.18
CA HIS A 451 27.52 8.38 -24.44
C HIS A 451 27.06 6.94 -24.18
N ALA A 452 26.09 6.75 -23.34
CA ALA A 452 25.34 5.50 -23.20
C ALA A 452 23.87 5.88 -23.13
N LYS A 453 23.06 5.31 -24.02
CA LYS A 453 21.61 5.45 -24.00
C LYS A 453 21.06 5.03 -22.63
N VAL A 454 20.84 5.99 -21.74
CA VAL A 454 20.01 5.80 -20.56
C VAL A 454 18.59 6.13 -20.99
N THR A 455 17.85 5.13 -21.40
CA THR A 455 16.41 5.21 -21.55
C THR A 455 15.78 4.96 -20.18
N HIS A 456 15.24 6.05 -19.61
CA HIS A 456 14.11 6.14 -18.68
C HIS A 456 14.18 5.53 -17.27
N HIS A 457 14.15 6.34 -16.25
CA HIS A 457 13.14 6.74 -15.27
C HIS A 457 13.80 7.31 -14.03
N PHE A 458 14.17 8.57 -14.07
CA PHE A 458 14.25 9.41 -12.87
C PHE A 458 13.40 10.65 -13.10
N HIS A 459 12.22 10.70 -12.51
CA HIS A 459 11.47 11.94 -12.36
C HIS A 459 11.99 12.68 -11.13
N LEU A 460 13.08 13.44 -11.30
CA LEU A 460 13.37 14.57 -10.42
C LEU A 460 12.50 15.74 -10.90
N LYS A 461 11.44 16.06 -10.19
CA LYS A 461 10.75 17.33 -10.30
C LYS A 461 11.67 18.41 -9.71
N LEU A 462 12.54 18.97 -10.51
CA LEU A 462 13.13 20.28 -10.25
C LEU A 462 12.14 21.31 -10.80
N THR A 463 11.34 21.91 -9.95
CA THR A 463 10.63 23.15 -10.30
C THR A 463 11.68 24.24 -10.45
N HIS A 464 11.88 24.68 -11.68
CA HIS A 464 12.63 25.89 -11.98
C HIS A 464 11.78 27.08 -11.48
N PRO A 465 12.30 28.02 -10.68
CA PRO A 465 11.70 29.32 -10.57
C PRO A 465 12.11 30.10 -11.84
N ASP A 466 11.15 30.60 -12.57
CA ASP A 466 11.22 31.36 -13.81
C ASP A 466 11.04 30.56 -15.12
N ALA A 467 9.78 30.29 -15.46
CA ALA A 467 9.16 30.43 -16.79
C ALA A 467 7.64 30.41 -16.61
#